data_312ea26ab7dae211a1a6b20d9049d35b
#
_entry.id   312ea26ab7dae211a1a6b20d9049d35b
#
_cell.length_a   1.000
_cell.length_b   1.000
_cell.length_c   1.000
_cell.angle_alpha   90.00
_cell.angle_beta   90.00
_cell.angle_gamma   90.00
#
_symmetry.space_group_name_H-M   'P 1'
#
loop_
_entity.id
_entity.type
_entity.pdbx_description
1 polymer ?
#
loop_
_entity_poly.entity_id
_entity_poly.type
_entity_poly.pdbx_seq_one_letter_code
_entity_poly.pdbx_strand_id
1 'polypeptide(L)'
;YYAKLQKSWDGDELLKSGANASSTSEASGSDSDMFTTMPRTTEADAQHDTRSLERALDRTLYLLVRNTKADTKELPWHLPTKNVPHPITSTVSLHSVGMEAVRDALGSMIDTWLVSKLPIAVIPHGVHDAKTYVVKAHILAGEPVPVEGVDYAWLTREEIAHRLSEDG
;
A
#
# COMPACT_ATOMS: atom_id res chain seq x y z
N TYR A 1 22.45 31.44 -16.78
CA TYR A 1 22.25 30.02 -16.50
C TYR A 1 20.80 29.75 -16.02
N TYR A 2 20.29 30.60 -15.12
CA TYR A 2 18.92 30.47 -14.60
C TYR A 2 17.84 30.78 -15.65
N ALA A 3 18.06 31.72 -16.56
CA ALA A 3 17.10 32.05 -17.62
C ALA A 3 16.92 30.91 -18.65
N LYS A 4 17.91 30.03 -18.82
CA LYS A 4 17.84 28.89 -19.71
C LYS A 4 17.06 27.71 -19.08
N LEU A 5 17.13 27.58 -17.76
CA LEU A 5 16.37 26.59 -17.01
C LEU A 5 14.88 26.93 -16.91
N GLN A 6 14.54 28.23 -16.80
CA GLN A 6 13.15 28.67 -16.74
C GLN A 6 12.40 28.46 -18.07
N LYS A 7 13.10 28.55 -19.20
CA LYS A 7 12.52 28.33 -20.53
C LYS A 7 12.22 26.84 -20.85
N SER A 8 12.83 25.89 -20.11
CA SER A 8 12.58 24.47 -20.27
C SER A 8 11.43 23.95 -19.38
N TRP A 9 10.87 24.79 -18.51
CA TRP A 9 9.76 24.49 -17.60
C TRP A 9 8.47 25.23 -17.94
N ASP A 10 8.39 25.90 -19.08
CA ASP A 10 7.12 26.41 -19.60
C ASP A 10 6.28 25.22 -20.09
N GLY A 11 5.60 24.57 -19.15
CA GLY A 11 4.70 23.46 -19.40
C GLY A 11 3.45 23.83 -20.23
N ASP A 12 3.27 25.11 -20.55
CA ASP A 12 2.14 25.58 -21.36
C ASP A 12 2.24 25.19 -22.84
N GLU A 13 3.43 24.95 -23.37
CA GLU A 13 3.57 24.45 -24.75
C GLU A 13 3.27 22.94 -24.85
N LEU A 14 3.56 22.17 -23.82
CA LEU A 14 3.23 20.71 -23.76
C LEU A 14 1.73 20.49 -23.61
N LEU A 15 1.02 21.37 -22.92
CA LEU A 15 -0.44 21.28 -22.78
C LEU A 15 -1.18 21.73 -24.05
N LYS A 16 -0.61 22.63 -24.84
CA LYS A 16 -1.20 23.08 -26.11
C LYS A 16 -1.04 22.06 -27.24
N SER A 17 -0.02 21.23 -27.21
CA SER A 17 0.16 20.15 -28.19
C SER A 17 -0.77 18.95 -27.96
N GLY A 18 -1.28 18.78 -26.72
CA GLY A 18 -2.19 17.69 -26.36
C GLY A 18 -3.68 17.96 -26.61
N ALA A 19 -4.08 19.19 -26.89
CA ALA A 19 -5.49 19.57 -27.00
C ALA A 19 -6.09 19.47 -28.42
N ASN A 20 -5.31 19.08 -29.42
CA ASN A 20 -5.76 19.10 -30.83
C ASN A 20 -5.75 17.73 -31.54
N ALA A 21 -5.90 16.66 -30.78
CA ALA A 21 -6.03 15.32 -31.36
C ALA A 21 -7.45 14.79 -31.22
N SER A 22 -8.43 15.48 -31.82
CA SER A 22 -9.69 14.89 -32.20
C SER A 22 -9.98 15.19 -33.66
N SER A 23 -10.03 14.12 -34.43
CA SER A 23 -10.41 13.98 -35.84
C SER A 23 -9.28 14.13 -36.88
N THR A 24 -8.84 13.07 -37.41
CA THR A 24 -8.94 12.55 -38.80
C THR A 24 -7.87 11.49 -39.04
N SER A 25 -8.32 10.43 -39.65
CA SER A 25 -7.62 9.27 -40.19
C SER A 25 -6.47 9.62 -41.13
N GLU A 26 -5.53 8.69 -41.18
CA GLU A 26 -4.60 8.28 -42.23
C GLU A 26 -3.10 8.61 -42.03
N ALA A 27 -2.40 7.51 -41.83
CA ALA A 27 -1.09 7.12 -42.34
C ALA A 27 0.04 8.15 -42.32
N SER A 28 0.92 8.06 -41.33
CA SER A 28 2.35 7.89 -41.57
C SER A 28 3.05 7.54 -40.26
N GLY A 29 3.79 6.43 -40.29
CA GLY A 29 4.51 5.89 -39.16
C GLY A 29 5.61 6.82 -38.65
N SER A 30 5.95 6.59 -37.41
CA SER A 30 7.10 7.06 -36.66
C SER A 30 6.88 8.32 -35.81
N ASP A 31 6.92 8.13 -34.60
CA ASP A 31 7.27 8.98 -33.44
C ASP A 31 6.20 9.11 -32.34
N SER A 32 4.96 8.67 -32.58
CA SER A 32 3.91 8.73 -31.56
C SER A 32 3.96 7.57 -30.53
N ASP A 33 4.77 6.54 -30.80
CA ASP A 33 4.87 5.37 -29.91
C ASP A 33 5.76 5.61 -28.68
N MET A 34 6.45 6.74 -28.59
CA MET A 34 7.35 7.03 -27.47
C MET A 34 6.65 7.49 -26.20
N PHE A 35 5.35 7.80 -26.25
CA PHE A 35 4.60 8.29 -25.08
C PHE A 35 3.24 7.60 -24.93
N THR A 36 3.22 6.29 -25.10
CA THR A 36 2.02 5.52 -24.78
C THR A 36 1.83 5.54 -23.27
N THR A 37 0.75 6.15 -22.82
CA THR A 37 0.39 6.14 -21.39
C THR A 37 0.11 4.70 -20.96
N MET A 38 0.68 4.30 -19.82
CA MET A 38 0.39 2.97 -19.28
C MET A 38 -1.10 2.85 -18.93
N PRO A 39 -1.72 1.68 -19.21
CA PRO A 39 -3.11 1.46 -18.84
C PRO A 39 -3.28 1.55 -17.32
N ARG A 40 -4.38 2.12 -16.86
CA ARG A 40 -4.71 2.20 -15.43
C ARG A 40 -5.21 0.87 -14.86
N THR A 41 -5.70 0.00 -15.75
CA THR A 41 -6.14 -1.36 -15.39
C THR A 41 -5.02 -2.32 -15.73
N THR A 42 -4.57 -3.07 -14.74
CA THR A 42 -3.47 -4.02 -14.87
C THR A 42 -3.99 -5.44 -15.08
N GLU A 43 -3.09 -6.36 -15.38
CA GLU A 43 -3.41 -7.78 -15.46
C GLU A 43 -3.84 -8.33 -14.08
N ALA A 44 -3.25 -7.82 -13.00
CA ALA A 44 -3.64 -8.16 -11.63
C ALA A 44 -5.10 -7.77 -11.33
N ASP A 45 -5.59 -6.65 -11.89
CA ASP A 45 -7.00 -6.25 -11.77
C ASP A 45 -7.91 -7.23 -12.52
N ALA A 46 -7.51 -7.66 -13.71
CA ALA A 46 -8.28 -8.60 -14.52
C ALA A 46 -8.37 -9.99 -13.88
N GLN A 47 -7.33 -10.41 -13.17
CA GLN A 47 -7.25 -11.69 -12.45
C GLN A 47 -7.81 -11.60 -11.02
N HIS A 48 -8.18 -10.41 -10.55
CA HIS A 48 -8.57 -10.15 -9.15
C HIS A 48 -7.51 -10.62 -8.13
N ASP A 49 -6.22 -10.48 -8.50
CA ASP A 49 -5.12 -10.88 -7.63
C ASP A 49 -4.95 -9.88 -6.47
N THR A 50 -5.43 -10.27 -5.30
CA THR A 50 -5.32 -9.46 -4.08
C THR A 50 -3.93 -9.51 -3.44
N ARG A 51 -3.00 -10.29 -3.98
CA ARG A 51 -1.62 -10.38 -3.49
C ARG A 51 -0.67 -9.44 -4.22
N SER A 52 -1.06 -8.91 -5.37
CA SER A 52 -0.28 -7.95 -6.13
C SER A 52 -0.47 -6.52 -5.61
N LEU A 53 0.61 -5.75 -5.56
CA LEU A 53 0.57 -4.30 -5.34
C LEU A 53 0.26 -3.51 -6.63
N GLU A 54 0.34 -4.17 -7.78
CA GLU A 54 0.11 -3.56 -9.09
C GLU A 54 -1.36 -3.55 -9.49
N ARG A 55 -2.27 -3.55 -8.52
CA ARG A 55 -3.71 -3.48 -8.73
C ARG A 55 -4.29 -2.16 -8.23
N ALA A 56 -5.46 -1.78 -8.75
CA ALA A 56 -6.19 -0.58 -8.33
C ALA A 56 -5.28 0.66 -8.21
N LEU A 57 -4.53 0.94 -9.29
CA LEU A 57 -3.48 1.97 -9.31
C LEU A 57 -4.00 3.40 -9.01
N ASP A 58 -5.30 3.62 -9.11
CA ASP A 58 -5.99 4.87 -8.77
C ASP A 58 -6.41 4.96 -7.31
N ARG A 59 -6.18 3.92 -6.51
CA ARG A 59 -6.65 3.79 -5.12
C ARG A 59 -5.52 3.49 -4.16
N THR A 60 -5.78 3.71 -2.88
CA THR A 60 -4.86 3.30 -1.81
C THR A 60 -5.17 1.87 -1.39
N LEU A 61 -4.15 1.02 -1.40
CA LEU A 61 -4.21 -0.35 -0.89
C LEU A 61 -3.72 -0.40 0.55
N TYR A 62 -4.34 -1.26 1.34
CA TYR A 62 -4.01 -1.52 2.73
C TYR A 62 -3.64 -2.98 2.90
N LEU A 63 -2.61 -3.24 3.69
CA LEU A 63 -2.19 -4.59 4.05
C LEU A 63 -3.11 -5.15 5.13
N LEU A 64 -3.72 -6.29 4.85
CA LEU A 64 -4.34 -7.14 5.86
C LEU A 64 -3.60 -8.47 5.92
N VAL A 65 -3.59 -9.07 7.11
CA VAL A 65 -3.00 -10.37 7.37
C VAL A 65 -4.00 -11.26 8.09
N ARG A 66 -3.85 -12.57 7.90
CA ARG A 66 -4.65 -13.59 8.54
C ARG A 66 -3.77 -14.77 8.94
N ASN A 67 -3.91 -15.27 10.16
CA ASN A 67 -3.25 -16.49 10.59
C ASN A 67 -4.05 -17.71 10.14
N THR A 68 -3.40 -18.63 9.43
CA THR A 68 -4.00 -19.88 8.93
C THR A 68 -3.64 -21.11 9.77
N LYS A 69 -2.74 -20.97 10.76
CA LYS A 69 -2.28 -22.09 11.63
C LYS A 69 -3.27 -22.51 12.71
N ALA A 70 -4.35 -21.79 12.92
CA ALA A 70 -5.33 -22.18 13.93
C ALA A 70 -6.21 -23.31 13.41
N ASP A 71 -6.13 -24.47 14.03
CA ASP A 71 -6.90 -25.70 13.73
C ASP A 71 -8.43 -25.56 13.88
N THR A 72 -8.91 -24.40 14.24
CA THR A 72 -10.32 -24.14 14.51
C THR A 72 -10.69 -22.73 14.07
N LYS A 73 -11.47 -22.66 12.99
CA LYS A 73 -12.11 -21.45 12.50
C LYS A 73 -11.13 -20.44 11.89
N GLU A 74 -11.34 -20.08 10.67
CA GLU A 74 -10.59 -19.00 10.01
C GLU A 74 -10.58 -17.76 10.91
N LEU A 75 -9.38 -17.37 11.34
CA LEU A 75 -9.24 -16.12 12.09
C LEU A 75 -9.57 -14.94 11.20
N PRO A 76 -10.24 -13.91 11.75
CA PRO A 76 -10.61 -12.74 10.96
C PRO A 76 -9.38 -12.03 10.41
N TRP A 77 -9.56 -11.37 9.28
CA TRP A 77 -8.55 -10.50 8.71
C TRP A 77 -8.30 -9.30 9.63
N HIS A 78 -7.04 -8.99 9.86
CA HIS A 78 -6.63 -7.87 10.73
C HIS A 78 -5.39 -7.15 10.19
N LEU A 79 -5.15 -5.95 10.68
CA LEU A 79 -3.88 -5.25 10.41
C LEU A 79 -2.72 -5.97 11.11
N PRO A 80 -1.50 -5.94 10.55
CA PRO A 80 -0.33 -6.46 11.23
C PRO A 80 -0.19 -5.86 12.63
N THR A 81 -0.19 -6.70 13.65
CA THR A 81 -0.14 -6.29 15.06
C THR A 81 0.93 -7.04 15.81
N LYS A 82 1.56 -6.37 16.78
CA LYS A 82 2.56 -6.96 17.66
C LYS A 82 2.40 -6.38 19.07
N ASN A 83 2.49 -7.25 20.07
CA ASN A 83 2.45 -6.81 21.46
C ASN A 83 3.74 -6.08 21.82
N VAL A 84 3.59 -4.97 22.53
CA VAL A 84 4.73 -4.26 23.09
C VAL A 84 5.29 -5.08 24.27
N PRO A 85 6.59 -5.38 24.30
CA PRO A 85 7.17 -6.14 25.39
C PRO A 85 7.05 -5.40 26.73
N HIS A 86 6.74 -6.13 27.77
CA HIS A 86 6.75 -5.62 29.15
C HIS A 86 7.92 -6.22 29.94
N PRO A 87 8.59 -5.43 30.78
CA PRO A 87 8.43 -4.00 31.02
C PRO A 87 8.90 -3.14 29.84
N ILE A 88 8.25 -2.00 29.63
CA ILE A 88 8.65 -1.05 28.58
C ILE A 88 9.99 -0.44 29.01
N THR A 89 11.06 -0.82 28.33
CA THR A 89 12.37 -0.21 28.50
C THR A 89 12.50 1.03 27.62
N SER A 90 13.32 1.98 28.02
CA SER A 90 13.56 3.22 27.25
C SER A 90 14.10 3.00 25.83
N THR A 91 14.56 1.78 25.53
CA THR A 91 15.09 1.36 24.22
C THR A 91 13.99 0.90 23.24
N VAL A 92 12.79 0.57 23.74
CA VAL A 92 11.68 0.08 22.91
C VAL A 92 10.84 1.26 22.43
N SER A 93 10.81 1.48 21.13
CA SER A 93 9.96 2.49 20.52
C SER A 93 8.72 1.88 19.86
N LEU A 94 7.56 2.50 20.03
CA LEU A 94 6.29 2.01 19.47
C LEU A 94 6.34 1.84 17.94
N HIS A 95 6.99 2.77 17.26
CA HIS A 95 7.12 2.70 15.81
C HIS A 95 8.00 1.52 15.35
N SER A 96 9.07 1.19 16.11
CA SER A 96 9.91 0.02 15.80
C SER A 96 9.12 -1.28 15.92
N VAL A 97 8.33 -1.42 16.98
CA VAL A 97 7.46 -2.59 17.20
C VAL A 97 6.42 -2.70 16.09
N GLY A 98 5.84 -1.58 15.65
CA GLY A 98 4.91 -1.57 14.52
C GLY A 98 5.56 -2.00 13.21
N MET A 99 6.79 -1.57 12.94
CA MET A 99 7.53 -2.01 11.74
C MET A 99 7.96 -3.48 11.82
N GLU A 100 8.28 -3.97 13.01
CA GLU A 100 8.54 -5.39 13.25
C GLU A 100 7.30 -6.25 12.99
N ALA A 101 6.09 -5.77 13.32
CA ALA A 101 4.85 -6.49 13.03
C ALA A 101 4.68 -6.80 11.54
N VAL A 102 5.04 -5.85 10.66
CA VAL A 102 5.01 -6.06 9.21
C VAL A 102 6.07 -7.07 8.78
N ARG A 103 7.29 -6.97 9.31
CA ARG A 103 8.38 -7.91 8.98
C ARG A 103 8.09 -9.33 9.47
N ASP A 104 7.48 -9.46 10.63
CA ASP A 104 7.08 -10.75 11.19
C ASP A 104 5.99 -11.42 10.33
N ALA A 105 5.15 -10.65 9.65
CA ALA A 105 4.10 -11.15 8.79
C ALA A 105 4.58 -11.47 7.37
N LEU A 106 5.32 -10.54 6.75
CA LEU A 106 5.67 -10.57 5.32
C LEU A 106 7.15 -10.81 5.03
N GLY A 107 7.96 -11.01 6.06
CA GLY A 107 9.40 -11.19 5.92
C GLY A 107 10.18 -9.88 5.82
N SER A 108 11.49 -10.01 5.69
CA SER A 108 12.42 -8.86 5.69
C SER A 108 12.67 -8.24 4.30
N MET A 109 12.10 -8.83 3.24
CA MET A 109 12.32 -8.38 1.86
C MET A 109 11.44 -7.20 1.46
N ILE A 110 10.52 -6.77 2.33
CA ILE A 110 9.68 -5.60 2.11
C ILE A 110 10.37 -4.36 2.63
N ASP A 111 10.57 -3.39 1.75
CA ASP A 111 11.04 -2.07 2.12
C ASP A 111 9.86 -1.16 2.50
N THR A 112 9.91 -0.63 3.71
CA THR A 112 8.84 0.16 4.29
C THR A 112 9.36 1.50 4.77
N TRP A 113 8.63 2.56 4.46
CA TRP A 113 8.93 3.91 4.92
C TRP A 113 7.95 4.36 5.99
N LEU A 114 8.46 4.62 7.16
CA LEU A 114 7.70 5.15 8.29
C LEU A 114 7.32 6.61 8.05
N VAL A 115 6.04 6.93 8.05
CA VAL A 115 5.55 8.31 7.85
C VAL A 115 5.84 9.19 9.07
N SER A 116 5.64 8.63 10.28
CA SER A 116 5.87 9.34 11.55
C SER A 116 6.28 8.38 12.64
N LYS A 117 7.15 8.84 13.53
CA LYS A 117 7.51 8.11 14.75
C LYS A 117 6.39 8.14 15.80
N LEU A 118 5.45 9.07 15.67
CA LEU A 118 4.29 9.15 16.55
C LEU A 118 3.13 8.33 15.97
N PRO A 119 2.36 7.64 16.82
CA PRO A 119 1.15 6.95 16.38
C PRO A 119 0.13 7.96 15.85
N ILE A 120 -0.58 7.57 14.79
CA ILE A 120 -1.63 8.37 14.17
C ILE A 120 -2.97 8.24 14.89
N ALA A 121 -3.15 7.14 15.63
CA ALA A 121 -4.35 6.89 16.43
C ALA A 121 -4.01 6.01 17.64
N VAL A 122 -4.84 6.13 18.67
CA VAL A 122 -4.84 5.28 19.87
C VAL A 122 -6.25 4.76 20.08
N ILE A 123 -6.40 3.44 20.08
CA ILE A 123 -7.67 2.76 20.29
C ILE A 123 -7.68 2.18 21.70
N PRO A 124 -8.49 2.70 22.62
CA PRO A 124 -8.63 2.14 23.95
C PRO A 124 -9.48 0.85 23.88
N HIS A 125 -9.03 -0.17 24.57
CA HIS A 125 -9.81 -1.38 24.82
C HIS A 125 -10.32 -1.30 26.24
N GLY A 126 -11.63 -1.38 26.43
CA GLY A 126 -12.29 -1.15 27.73
C GLY A 126 -11.92 -2.13 28.84
N VAL A 127 -11.04 -3.11 28.60
CA VAL A 127 -10.59 -4.10 29.55
C VAL A 127 -9.13 -3.83 29.92
N HIS A 128 -8.84 -3.68 31.19
CA HIS A 128 -7.49 -3.54 31.76
C HIS A 128 -6.63 -2.39 31.22
N ASP A 129 -7.25 -1.27 30.84
CA ASP A 129 -6.54 -0.08 30.32
C ASP A 129 -5.63 -0.37 29.11
N ALA A 130 -5.90 -1.47 28.40
CA ALA A 130 -5.16 -1.85 27.22
C ALA A 130 -5.41 -0.84 26.08
N LYS A 131 -4.36 -0.51 25.35
CA LYS A 131 -4.39 0.46 24.26
C LYS A 131 -3.69 -0.10 23.02
N THR A 132 -4.30 0.06 21.86
CA THR A 132 -3.63 -0.22 20.60
C THR A 132 -3.17 1.09 19.97
N TYR A 133 -1.89 1.17 19.66
CA TYR A 133 -1.27 2.30 18.98
C TYR A 133 -1.18 2.01 17.49
N VAL A 134 -1.75 2.88 16.66
CA VAL A 134 -1.73 2.74 15.20
C VAL A 134 -0.61 3.58 14.62
N VAL A 135 0.28 2.95 13.87
CA VAL A 135 1.42 3.58 13.19
C VAL A 135 1.20 3.51 11.69
N LYS A 136 1.51 4.57 10.96
CA LYS A 136 1.39 4.64 9.50
C LYS A 136 2.75 4.49 8.83
N ALA A 137 2.84 3.55 7.91
CA ALA A 137 3.98 3.37 7.02
C ALA A 137 3.51 3.19 5.57
N HIS A 138 4.37 3.52 4.61
CA HIS A 138 4.19 3.19 3.20
C HIS A 138 5.12 2.06 2.83
N ILE A 139 4.67 1.20 1.93
CA ILE A 139 5.50 0.21 1.29
C ILE A 139 6.10 0.85 0.04
N LEU A 140 7.41 0.81 -0.08
CA LEU A 140 8.14 1.42 -1.18
C LEU A 140 8.47 0.40 -2.27
N ALA A 141 8.89 -0.80 -1.88
CA ALA A 141 9.32 -1.84 -2.78
C ALA A 141 9.39 -3.19 -2.07
N GLY A 142 9.70 -4.22 -2.81
CA GLY A 142 9.99 -5.56 -2.30
C GLY A 142 8.87 -6.55 -2.57
N GLU A 143 9.22 -7.80 -2.41
CA GLU A 143 8.31 -8.93 -2.61
C GLU A 143 7.95 -9.54 -1.25
N PRO A 144 6.65 -9.68 -0.94
CA PRO A 144 6.22 -10.31 0.29
C PRO A 144 6.62 -11.79 0.31
N VAL A 145 7.31 -12.18 1.35
CA VAL A 145 7.60 -13.58 1.66
C VAL A 145 6.91 -13.92 2.98
N PRO A 146 5.62 -14.28 2.95
CA PRO A 146 4.86 -14.50 4.17
C PRO A 146 5.46 -15.66 4.96
N VAL A 147 5.45 -15.51 6.28
CA VAL A 147 5.86 -16.58 7.20
C VAL A 147 4.85 -17.71 7.10
N GLU A 148 5.32 -18.96 7.28
CA GLU A 148 4.47 -20.15 7.23
C GLU A 148 3.27 -20.03 8.17
N GLY A 149 2.06 -20.15 7.61
CA GLY A 149 0.81 -20.00 8.34
C GLY A 149 0.30 -18.56 8.47
N VAL A 150 0.86 -17.63 7.68
CA VAL A 150 0.33 -16.27 7.53
C VAL A 150 -0.11 -16.08 6.09
N ASP A 151 -1.35 -15.66 5.91
CA ASP A 151 -1.89 -15.21 4.63
C ASP A 151 -1.97 -13.68 4.63
N TYR A 152 -1.88 -13.06 3.45
CA TYR A 152 -1.94 -11.60 3.32
C TYR A 152 -2.75 -11.19 2.09
N ALA A 153 -3.28 -9.98 2.14
CA ALA A 153 -3.96 -9.36 1.01
C ALA A 153 -3.78 -7.84 1.01
N TRP A 154 -3.68 -7.29 -0.20
CA TRP A 154 -3.72 -5.85 -0.44
C TRP A 154 -5.13 -5.47 -0.86
N LEU A 155 -5.83 -4.74 -0.03
CA LEU A 155 -7.24 -4.43 -0.22
C LEU A 155 -7.47 -2.92 -0.23
N THR A 156 -8.41 -2.50 -1.06
CA THR A 156 -8.96 -1.15 -1.01
C THR A 156 -9.85 -0.98 0.22
N ARG A 157 -10.16 0.24 0.57
CA ARG A 157 -11.04 0.55 1.72
C ARG A 157 -12.42 -0.11 1.59
N GLU A 158 -12.97 -0.13 0.37
CA GLU A 158 -14.28 -0.71 0.08
C GLU A 158 -14.26 -2.23 0.25
N GLU A 159 -13.22 -2.88 -0.25
CA GLU A 159 -13.03 -4.32 -0.11
C GLU A 159 -12.84 -4.75 1.35
N ILE A 160 -12.15 -3.93 2.15
CA ILE A 160 -12.01 -4.16 3.59
C ILE A 160 -13.36 -4.07 4.28
N ALA A 161 -14.16 -3.02 3.98
CA ALA A 161 -15.47 -2.86 4.57
C ALA A 161 -16.40 -4.05 4.24
N HIS A 162 -16.33 -4.55 3.00
CA HIS A 162 -17.10 -5.73 2.58
C HIS A 162 -16.68 -6.98 3.34
N ARG A 163 -15.38 -7.28 3.42
CA ARG A 163 -14.86 -8.44 4.15
C ARG A 163 -15.20 -8.42 5.65
N LEU A 164 -15.03 -7.27 6.29
CA LEU A 164 -15.36 -7.14 7.72
C LEU A 164 -16.86 -7.27 7.98
N SER A 165 -17.72 -6.96 7.00
CA SER A 165 -19.17 -7.18 7.14
C SER A 165 -19.59 -8.64 6.92
N GLU A 166 -18.80 -9.44 6.22
CA GLU A 166 -19.04 -10.87 6.01
C GLU A 166 -18.57 -11.71 7.20
N ASP A 167 -17.51 -11.26 7.90
CA ASP A 167 -16.93 -11.96 9.06
C ASP A 167 -17.64 -11.66 10.39
N GLY A 168 -18.58 -10.70 10.44
CA GLY A 168 -19.34 -10.26 11.62
C GLY A 168 -20.74 -10.77 11.62
#